data_b356755f6683a07657b4f8b21aa7cbb5
#
_entry.id   b356755f6683a07657b4f8b21aa7cbb5
#
_cell.length_a   1.000
_cell.length_b   1.000
_cell.length_c   1.000
_cell.angle_alpha   90.00
_cell.angle_beta   90.00
_cell.angle_gamma   90.00
#
_symmetry.space_group_name_H-M   'P 1'
#
loop_
_entity.id
_entity.type
_entity.pdbx_description
1 polymer ?
#
loop_
_entity_poly.entity_id
_entity_poly.type
_entity_poly.pdbx_seq_one_letter_code
_entity_poly.pdbx_strand_id
1 'polypeptide(L)'
;TLLQHDVLPRIPAEGSVGASGDLTPLSYVAAVLCGEREVLFEGSVQSAAEVLPRVGMQPLRLRPKEGLALMNGTAVMTGLACLAWQRADYLCRLATRLTAFNVLASDGNAHHFDETLFAAKPQD
;
A
#
# COMPACT_ATOMS: atom_id res chain seq x y z
N THR A 1 -11.65 -2.15 13.96
CA THR A 1 -11.37 -3.16 15.00
C THR A 1 -10.16 -4.01 14.62
N LEU A 2 -10.06 -4.64 13.42
CA LEU A 2 -8.89 -5.45 13.04
C LEU A 2 -7.58 -4.68 13.24
N LEU A 3 -7.47 -3.45 12.71
CA LEU A 3 -6.28 -2.60 12.90
C LEU A 3 -6.03 -2.20 14.36
N GLN A 4 -7.08 -1.99 15.15
CA GLN A 4 -6.95 -1.62 16.56
C GLN A 4 -6.35 -2.74 17.41
N HIS A 5 -6.56 -3.99 17.00
CA HIS A 5 -6.07 -5.19 17.69
C HIS A 5 -4.91 -5.85 16.97
N ASP A 6 -4.38 -5.19 15.93
CA ASP A 6 -3.27 -5.70 15.10
C ASP A 6 -3.53 -7.11 14.55
N VAL A 7 -4.78 -7.36 14.15
CA VAL A 7 -5.19 -8.60 13.47
C VAL A 7 -4.99 -8.42 11.98
N LEU A 8 -3.94 -8.97 11.45
CA LEU A 8 -3.53 -8.77 10.05
C LEU A 8 -3.90 -9.98 9.19
N PRO A 9 -4.82 -9.86 8.21
CA PRO A 9 -5.08 -10.91 7.24
C PRO A 9 -3.80 -11.35 6.53
N ARG A 10 -3.57 -12.65 6.43
CA ARG A 10 -2.42 -13.20 5.74
C ARG A 10 -2.70 -13.25 4.24
N ILE A 11 -2.27 -12.21 3.52
CA ILE A 11 -2.49 -12.05 2.08
C ILE A 11 -1.23 -12.51 1.34
N PRO A 12 -1.33 -13.37 0.29
CA PRO A 12 -0.21 -13.71 -0.57
C PRO A 12 0.42 -12.47 -1.23
N ALA A 13 1.74 -12.49 -1.41
CA ALA A 13 2.47 -11.40 -2.05
C ALA A 13 2.08 -11.21 -3.52
N GLU A 14 1.59 -12.25 -4.16
CA GLU A 14 1.18 -12.26 -5.56
C GLU A 14 -0.29 -12.67 -5.66
N GLY A 15 -1.01 -12.17 -6.68
CA GLY A 15 -2.39 -12.58 -6.91
C GLY A 15 -3.30 -11.53 -7.54
N SER A 16 -3.07 -10.22 -7.34
CA SER A 16 -3.79 -9.18 -8.07
C SER A 16 -3.18 -9.00 -9.47
N VAL A 17 -4.04 -8.93 -10.48
CA VAL A 17 -3.64 -8.58 -11.85
C VAL A 17 -4.02 -7.14 -12.20
N GLY A 18 -4.56 -6.39 -11.24
CA GLY A 18 -4.97 -5.00 -11.42
C GLY A 18 -6.13 -4.79 -12.39
N ALA A 19 -6.89 -5.83 -12.70
CA ALA A 19 -8.05 -5.79 -13.59
C ALA A 19 -9.32 -6.09 -12.82
N SER A 20 -10.37 -5.30 -13.00
CA SER A 20 -11.63 -5.35 -12.24
C SER A 20 -11.46 -5.24 -10.71
N GLY A 21 -10.40 -4.54 -10.27
CA GLY A 21 -10.02 -4.41 -8.87
C GLY A 21 -9.04 -5.48 -8.40
N ASP A 22 -8.74 -5.45 -7.11
CA ASP A 22 -7.78 -6.34 -6.45
C ASP A 22 -8.48 -7.58 -5.87
N LEU A 23 -9.17 -8.34 -6.72
CA LEU A 23 -10.08 -9.42 -6.28
C LEU A 23 -9.40 -10.42 -5.37
N THR A 24 -8.25 -10.96 -5.78
CA THR A 24 -7.54 -12.00 -5.01
C THR A 24 -7.14 -11.52 -3.62
N PRO A 25 -6.35 -10.46 -3.43
CA PRO A 25 -5.96 -10.02 -2.10
C PRO A 25 -7.15 -9.59 -1.24
N LEU A 26 -8.14 -8.91 -1.80
CA LEU A 26 -9.34 -8.51 -1.06
C LEU A 26 -10.23 -9.70 -0.67
N SER A 27 -10.18 -10.82 -1.42
CA SER A 27 -10.87 -12.05 -1.03
C SER A 27 -10.33 -12.64 0.27
N TYR A 28 -9.02 -12.48 0.54
CA TYR A 28 -8.43 -12.90 1.80
C TYR A 28 -8.92 -12.03 2.98
N VAL A 29 -9.06 -10.73 2.76
CA VAL A 29 -9.65 -9.82 3.77
C VAL A 29 -11.11 -10.19 4.03
N ALA A 30 -11.91 -10.41 2.98
CA ALA A 30 -13.30 -10.81 3.11
C ALA A 30 -13.45 -12.16 3.84
N ALA A 31 -12.61 -13.15 3.51
CA ALA A 31 -12.61 -14.44 4.16
C ALA A 31 -12.29 -14.32 5.66
N VAL A 32 -11.29 -13.53 6.04
CA VAL A 32 -10.97 -13.27 7.45
C VAL A 32 -12.17 -12.66 8.18
N LEU A 33 -12.86 -11.69 7.58
CA LEU A 33 -14.06 -11.12 8.18
C LEU A 33 -15.19 -12.15 8.38
N CYS A 34 -15.21 -13.19 7.56
CA CYS A 34 -16.14 -14.31 7.70
C CYS A 34 -15.67 -15.41 8.69
N GLY A 35 -14.49 -15.22 9.31
CA GLY A 35 -13.91 -16.22 10.22
C GLY A 35 -13.16 -17.33 9.50
N GLU A 36 -12.85 -17.15 8.24
CA GLU A 36 -12.11 -18.09 7.41
C GLU A 36 -10.65 -17.69 7.31
N ARG A 37 -9.76 -18.63 6.94
CA ARG A 37 -8.33 -18.41 6.71
C ARG A 37 -7.54 -18.00 7.97
N GLU A 38 -6.31 -17.60 7.74
CA GLU A 38 -5.31 -17.31 8.78
C GLU A 38 -5.05 -15.80 8.88
N VAL A 39 -4.70 -15.39 10.09
CA VAL A 39 -4.26 -14.04 10.41
C VAL A 39 -2.93 -14.09 11.15
N LEU A 40 -2.15 -13.04 11.02
CA LEU A 40 -1.04 -12.76 11.93
C LEU A 40 -1.62 -12.00 13.12
N PHE A 41 -1.50 -12.59 14.32
CA PHE A 41 -1.97 -12.03 15.57
C PHE A 41 -1.00 -12.36 16.70
N GLU A 42 -0.61 -11.37 17.50
CA GLU A 42 0.37 -11.53 18.60
C GLU A 42 1.68 -12.21 18.14
N GLY A 43 2.15 -11.87 16.93
CA GLY A 43 3.40 -12.40 16.38
C GLY A 43 3.33 -13.84 15.85
N SER A 44 2.16 -14.48 15.84
CA SER A 44 1.97 -15.85 15.37
C SER A 44 0.82 -15.96 14.36
N VAL A 45 0.89 -16.98 13.51
CA VAL A 45 -0.18 -17.30 12.55
C VAL A 45 -1.24 -18.12 13.25
N GLN A 46 -2.47 -17.64 13.26
CA GLN A 46 -3.61 -18.24 13.94
C GLN A 46 -4.84 -18.26 13.03
N SER A 47 -5.81 -19.11 13.33
CA SER A 47 -7.08 -19.15 12.61
C SER A 47 -7.90 -17.88 12.88
N ALA A 48 -8.47 -17.27 11.84
CA ALA A 48 -9.38 -16.15 11.99
C ALA A 48 -10.61 -16.51 12.87
N ALA A 49 -11.12 -17.73 12.75
CA ALA A 49 -12.24 -18.21 13.56
C ALA A 49 -11.95 -18.18 15.07
N GLU A 50 -10.69 -18.39 15.47
CA GLU A 50 -10.28 -18.38 16.87
C GLU A 50 -9.97 -16.96 17.37
N VAL A 51 -9.38 -16.13 16.51
CA VAL A 51 -8.93 -14.78 16.88
C VAL A 51 -10.08 -13.78 16.95
N LEU A 52 -11.02 -13.81 16.00
CA LEU A 52 -12.11 -12.83 15.94
C LEU A 52 -12.91 -12.76 17.26
N PRO A 53 -13.35 -13.86 17.87
CA PRO A 53 -14.06 -13.81 19.15
C PRO A 53 -13.20 -13.25 20.29
N ARG A 54 -11.89 -13.49 20.29
CA ARG A 54 -10.95 -12.99 21.31
C ARG A 54 -10.85 -11.47 21.31
N VAL A 55 -11.04 -10.84 20.14
CA VAL A 55 -11.04 -9.37 19.97
C VAL A 55 -12.46 -8.78 19.94
N GLY A 56 -13.46 -9.55 20.39
CA GLY A 56 -14.84 -9.08 20.49
C GLY A 56 -15.59 -8.96 19.16
N MET A 57 -15.08 -9.61 18.11
CA MET A 57 -15.72 -9.63 16.79
C MET A 57 -16.45 -10.96 16.55
N GLN A 58 -17.58 -10.86 15.86
CA GLN A 58 -18.27 -12.05 15.34
C GLN A 58 -18.02 -12.16 13.84
N PRO A 59 -17.82 -13.39 13.31
CA PRO A 59 -17.71 -13.61 11.88
C PRO A 59 -18.93 -13.06 11.13
N LEU A 60 -18.69 -12.37 10.03
CA LEU A 60 -19.74 -11.84 9.16
C LEU A 60 -20.42 -12.97 8.41
N ARG A 61 -21.73 -12.86 8.27
CA ARG A 61 -22.54 -13.68 7.35
C ARG A 61 -22.91 -12.82 6.15
N LEU A 62 -22.22 -13.04 5.03
CA LEU A 62 -22.44 -12.27 3.82
C LEU A 62 -23.81 -12.60 3.18
N ARG A 63 -24.51 -11.56 2.76
CA ARG A 63 -25.70 -11.65 1.92
C ARG A 63 -25.30 -11.70 0.44
N PRO A 64 -26.23 -12.05 -0.46
CA PRO A 64 -25.96 -12.02 -1.89
C PRO A 64 -25.37 -10.67 -2.34
N LYS A 65 -24.32 -10.71 -3.18
CA LYS A 65 -23.52 -9.58 -3.69
C LYS A 65 -22.58 -8.90 -2.70
N GLU A 66 -22.68 -9.10 -1.39
CA GLU A 66 -21.76 -8.46 -0.42
C GLU A 66 -20.32 -8.96 -0.56
N GLY A 67 -20.12 -10.22 -0.92
CA GLY A 67 -18.78 -10.75 -1.22
C GLY A 67 -18.10 -9.99 -2.36
N LEU A 68 -18.80 -9.75 -3.45
CA LEU A 68 -18.27 -8.97 -4.56
C LEU A 68 -18.04 -7.50 -4.15
N ALA A 69 -18.94 -6.93 -3.37
CA ALA A 69 -18.78 -5.56 -2.86
C ALA A 69 -17.53 -5.38 -1.99
N LEU A 70 -17.13 -6.40 -1.23
CA LEU A 70 -15.88 -6.39 -0.45
C LEU A 70 -14.64 -6.56 -1.30
N MET A 71 -14.70 -7.37 -2.36
CA MET A 71 -13.53 -7.75 -3.16
C MET A 71 -13.28 -6.85 -4.37
N ASN A 72 -14.32 -6.23 -4.92
CA ASN A 72 -14.21 -5.47 -6.16
C ASN A 72 -13.82 -4.01 -5.91
N GLY A 73 -12.62 -3.80 -5.44
CA GLY A 73 -12.04 -2.50 -5.15
C GLY A 73 -10.55 -2.45 -5.49
N THR A 74 -9.95 -1.28 -5.38
CA THR A 74 -8.53 -1.00 -5.71
C THR A 74 -7.70 -0.67 -4.48
N ALA A 75 -8.17 -1.03 -3.29
CA ALA A 75 -7.53 -0.63 -2.03
C ALA A 75 -6.11 -1.17 -1.87
N VAL A 76 -5.85 -2.41 -2.29
CA VAL A 76 -4.52 -3.02 -2.19
C VAL A 76 -3.54 -2.36 -3.16
N MET A 77 -3.93 -2.18 -4.42
CA MET A 77 -3.13 -1.47 -5.42
C MET A 77 -2.82 -0.04 -4.97
N THR A 78 -3.81 0.68 -4.46
CA THR A 78 -3.62 2.05 -3.95
C THR A 78 -2.66 2.07 -2.76
N GLY A 79 -2.79 1.15 -1.82
CA GLY A 79 -1.88 1.04 -0.67
C GLY A 79 -0.44 0.77 -1.10
N LEU A 80 -0.22 -0.16 -2.02
CA LEU A 80 1.09 -0.44 -2.59
C LEU A 80 1.66 0.75 -3.37
N ALA A 81 0.81 1.45 -4.14
CA ALA A 81 1.21 2.66 -4.85
C ALA A 81 1.64 3.78 -3.89
N CYS A 82 0.95 3.98 -2.77
CA CYS A 82 1.36 4.94 -1.73
C CYS A 82 2.75 4.62 -1.16
N LEU A 83 3.03 3.35 -0.88
CA LEU A 83 4.35 2.93 -0.39
C LEU A 83 5.44 3.10 -1.45
N ALA A 84 5.15 2.77 -2.70
CA ALA A 84 6.07 2.97 -3.81
C ALA A 84 6.35 4.47 -4.05
N TRP A 85 5.31 5.30 -4.01
CA TRP A 85 5.43 6.75 -4.13
C TRP A 85 6.31 7.35 -3.03
N GLN A 86 6.12 6.94 -1.78
CA GLN A 86 6.94 7.42 -0.66
C GLN A 86 8.43 7.14 -0.87
N ARG A 87 8.76 5.95 -1.39
CA ARG A 87 10.14 5.59 -1.73
C ARG A 87 10.69 6.41 -2.89
N ALA A 88 9.87 6.61 -3.94
CA ALA A 88 10.23 7.41 -5.10
C ALA A 88 10.47 8.88 -4.71
N ASP A 89 9.59 9.48 -3.93
CA ASP A 89 9.74 10.85 -3.43
C ASP A 89 11.05 11.03 -2.64
N TYR A 90 11.37 10.08 -1.74
CA TYR A 90 12.64 10.08 -1.04
C TYR A 90 13.84 10.05 -1.99
N LEU A 91 13.82 9.18 -3.00
CA LEU A 91 14.90 9.05 -3.98
C LEU A 91 15.05 10.32 -4.84
N CYS A 92 13.93 10.93 -5.25
CA CYS A 92 13.95 12.19 -5.99
C CYS A 92 14.60 13.32 -5.18
N ARG A 93 14.20 13.46 -3.92
CA ARG A 93 14.81 14.45 -3.00
C ARG A 93 16.29 14.18 -2.75
N LEU A 94 16.68 12.92 -2.60
CA LEU A 94 18.07 12.53 -2.45
C LEU A 94 18.87 12.86 -3.70
N ALA A 95 18.38 12.52 -4.89
CA ALA A 95 19.02 12.81 -6.16
C ALA A 95 19.25 14.32 -6.36
N THR A 96 18.25 15.14 -6.05
CA THR A 96 18.36 16.61 -6.11
C THR A 96 19.49 17.13 -5.19
N ARG A 97 19.54 16.63 -3.95
CA ARG A 97 20.60 17.02 -3.00
C ARG A 97 21.99 16.59 -3.47
N LEU A 98 22.12 15.35 -3.96
CA LEU A 98 23.39 14.85 -4.48
C LEU A 98 23.85 15.63 -5.71
N THR A 99 22.92 16.04 -6.59
CA THR A 99 23.22 16.91 -7.72
C THR A 99 23.78 18.26 -7.24
N ALA A 100 23.13 18.88 -6.26
CA ALA A 100 23.60 20.14 -5.67
C ALA A 100 25.01 19.99 -5.04
N PHE A 101 25.25 18.92 -4.30
CA PHE A 101 26.59 18.63 -3.75
C PHE A 101 27.63 18.41 -4.85
N ASN A 102 27.27 17.70 -5.92
CA ASN A 102 28.18 17.48 -7.04
C ASN A 102 28.56 18.79 -7.73
N VAL A 103 27.58 19.69 -7.96
CA VAL A 103 27.82 21.03 -8.53
C VAL A 103 28.79 21.82 -7.66
N LEU A 104 28.60 21.82 -6.33
CA LEU A 104 29.49 22.50 -5.39
C LEU A 104 30.89 21.88 -5.37
N ALA A 105 30.99 20.55 -5.34
CA ALA A 105 32.27 19.86 -5.28
C ALA A 105 33.09 19.98 -6.56
N SER A 106 32.45 20.15 -7.71
CA SER A 106 33.11 20.33 -9.01
C SER A 106 33.30 21.80 -9.43
N ASP A 107 33.01 22.74 -8.54
CA ASP A 107 33.01 24.18 -8.83
C ASP A 107 32.13 24.51 -10.07
N GLY A 108 30.99 23.83 -10.13
CA GLY A 108 30.06 23.92 -11.24
C GLY A 108 29.28 25.26 -11.27
N ASN A 109 28.83 25.65 -12.44
CA ASN A 109 28.10 26.90 -12.63
C ASN A 109 26.62 26.75 -12.22
N ALA A 110 26.25 27.40 -11.10
CA ALA A 110 24.87 27.40 -10.59
C ALA A 110 23.83 28.02 -11.55
N HIS A 111 24.25 28.89 -12.48
CA HIS A 111 23.36 29.48 -13.50
C HIS A 111 22.75 28.43 -14.46
N HIS A 112 23.33 27.24 -14.56
CA HIS A 112 22.74 26.14 -15.31
C HIS A 112 21.44 25.63 -14.71
N PHE A 113 21.12 26.02 -13.48
CA PHE A 113 19.90 25.68 -12.76
C PHE A 113 19.00 26.89 -12.52
N ASP A 114 19.20 27.97 -13.28
CA ASP A 114 18.41 29.19 -13.17
C ASP A 114 16.98 28.99 -13.70
N GLU A 115 16.02 29.60 -13.03
CA GLU A 115 14.61 29.55 -13.38
C GLU A 115 14.35 30.01 -14.83
N THR A 116 15.08 31.04 -15.30
CA THR A 116 14.97 31.55 -16.65
C THR A 116 15.24 30.47 -17.69
N LEU A 117 16.20 29.60 -17.42
CA LEU A 117 16.55 28.50 -18.34
C LEU A 117 15.42 27.44 -18.37
N PHE A 118 14.83 27.15 -17.24
CA PHE A 118 13.74 26.19 -17.15
C PHE A 118 12.42 26.74 -17.72
N ALA A 119 12.19 28.05 -17.64
CA ALA A 119 11.02 28.71 -18.27
C ALA A 119 10.97 28.55 -19.79
N ALA A 120 12.13 28.33 -20.42
CA ALA A 120 12.19 28.04 -21.87
C ALA A 120 11.67 26.63 -22.22
N LYS A 121 11.51 25.76 -21.25
CA LYS A 121 11.02 24.38 -21.36
C LYS A 121 9.92 24.16 -20.33
N PRO A 122 8.75 24.78 -20.47
CA PRO A 122 7.68 24.63 -19.51
C PRO A 122 7.26 23.16 -19.45
N GLN A 123 7.40 22.59 -18.27
CA GLN A 123 6.85 21.28 -17.92
C GLN A 123 5.96 21.53 -16.71
N ASP A 124 4.67 21.31 -16.90
CA ASP A 124 3.67 21.37 -15.82
C ASP A 124 3.83 20.20 -14.87
#